data_28a5b2023d6154999fe6eff77af5cc30
#
_entry.id   28a5b2023d6154999fe6eff77af5cc30
#
_cell.length_a   1.000
_cell.length_b   1.000
_cell.length_c   1.000
_cell.angle_alpha   90.00
_cell.angle_beta   90.00
_cell.angle_gamma   90.00
#
_symmetry.space_group_name_H-M   'P 1'
#
loop_
_entity.id
_entity.type
_entity.pdbx_description
1 polymer ?
#
loop_
_entity_poly.entity_id
_entity_poly.type
_entity_poly.pdbx_seq_one_letter_code
_entity_poly.pdbx_strand_id
1 'polypeptide(L)'
;ILGNCEENLAADADDCGCGFEDGTACDLMSQQWYTFCREKLSTETKSWMGTLPRTLTAIIGNKRLRVVHGGLSVINEFIFPSCPNDHLNSAMNEAECDGILAGHSGIPFARIIGDKLWLNSGAVGIPANDGTNRVWYAIIEPVDGGLKISTHPLTYDYEIAADEMRRE
;
A
#
# COMPACT_ATOMS: atom_id res chain seq x y z
N ILE A 1 -5.66 -7.88 1.73
CA ILE A 1 -5.65 -7.88 0.25
C ILE A 1 -4.30 -8.32 -0.27
N LEU A 2 -4.25 -8.71 -1.54
CA LEU A 2 -3.04 -9.04 -2.27
C LEU A 2 -2.26 -7.77 -2.60
N GLY A 3 -0.96 -7.74 -2.30
CA GLY A 3 -0.01 -6.76 -2.80
C GLY A 3 0.87 -7.39 -3.91
N ASN A 4 1.72 -6.57 -4.55
CA ASN A 4 2.64 -7.06 -5.59
C ASN A 4 3.61 -8.13 -5.05
N CYS A 5 4.11 -7.97 -3.83
CA CYS A 5 5.02 -8.94 -3.23
C CYS A 5 4.34 -10.28 -2.95
N GLU A 6 3.13 -10.27 -2.38
CA GLU A 6 2.36 -11.50 -2.15
C GLU A 6 2.00 -12.18 -3.47
N GLU A 7 1.63 -11.42 -4.50
CA GLU A 7 1.32 -11.96 -5.84
C GLU A 7 2.52 -12.69 -6.44
N ASN A 8 3.69 -12.04 -6.40
CA ASN A 8 4.91 -12.59 -6.96
C ASN A 8 5.47 -13.76 -6.12
N LEU A 9 5.41 -13.70 -4.79
CA LEU A 9 5.77 -14.82 -3.91
C LEU A 9 4.87 -16.04 -4.14
N ALA A 10 3.56 -15.82 -4.35
CA ALA A 10 2.62 -16.90 -4.65
C ALA A 10 2.86 -17.52 -6.02
N ALA A 11 3.29 -16.72 -7.00
CA ALA A 11 3.64 -17.17 -8.35
C ALA A 11 5.06 -17.74 -8.46
N ASP A 12 5.85 -17.74 -7.38
CA ASP A 12 7.28 -18.07 -7.35
C ASP A 12 8.10 -17.29 -8.38
N ALA A 13 7.73 -16.03 -8.60
CA ALA A 13 8.42 -15.11 -9.51
C ALA A 13 9.83 -14.77 -9.00
N ASP A 14 10.68 -14.25 -9.88
CA ASP A 14 12.10 -13.97 -9.56
C ASP A 14 12.29 -12.65 -8.83
N ASP A 15 11.32 -11.73 -8.88
CA ASP A 15 11.37 -10.41 -8.22
C ASP A 15 10.06 -10.04 -7.52
N CYS A 16 10.09 -8.98 -6.71
CA CYS A 16 8.94 -8.52 -5.91
C CYS A 16 7.84 -7.86 -6.74
N GLY A 17 8.06 -7.53 -8.00
CA GLY A 17 7.16 -6.69 -8.80
C GLY A 17 6.99 -5.28 -8.21
N CYS A 18 7.97 -4.74 -7.50
CA CYS A 18 7.84 -3.46 -6.81
C CYS A 18 7.83 -2.26 -7.78
N GLY A 19 8.45 -2.39 -8.95
CA GLY A 19 8.48 -1.36 -10.00
C GLY A 19 9.46 -0.23 -9.73
N PHE A 20 10.50 -0.46 -8.92
CA PHE A 20 11.62 0.47 -8.76
C PHE A 20 12.51 0.50 -10.01
N GLU A 21 13.18 1.63 -10.24
CA GLU A 21 14.14 1.75 -11.33
C GLU A 21 15.36 0.86 -11.05
N ASP A 22 15.78 0.09 -12.04
CA ASP A 22 16.86 -0.89 -11.95
C ASP A 22 18.16 -0.27 -11.43
N GLY A 23 18.81 -0.94 -10.48
CA GLY A 23 20.08 -0.53 -9.88
C GLY A 23 20.01 0.62 -8.87
N THR A 24 18.81 1.12 -8.57
CA THR A 24 18.64 2.08 -7.46
C THR A 24 18.77 1.40 -6.10
N ALA A 25 19.01 2.18 -5.04
CA ALA A 25 19.08 1.65 -3.68
C ALA A 25 17.78 0.94 -3.28
N CYS A 26 16.63 1.48 -3.68
CA CYS A 26 15.33 0.86 -3.41
C CYS A 26 15.17 -0.47 -4.13
N ASP A 27 15.60 -0.56 -5.39
CA ASP A 27 15.60 -1.79 -6.16
C ASP A 27 16.48 -2.86 -5.50
N LEU A 28 17.74 -2.55 -5.20
CA LEU A 28 18.66 -3.48 -4.56
C LEU A 28 18.17 -3.98 -3.20
N MET A 29 17.63 -3.08 -2.37
CA MET A 29 17.09 -3.45 -1.06
C MET A 29 15.83 -4.32 -1.21
N SER A 30 14.95 -4.01 -2.16
CA SER A 30 13.75 -4.80 -2.40
C SER A 30 14.07 -6.21 -2.91
N GLN A 31 15.07 -6.36 -3.77
CA GLN A 31 15.53 -7.66 -4.25
C GLN A 31 16.12 -8.52 -3.12
N GLN A 32 16.95 -7.93 -2.24
CA GLN A 32 17.50 -8.64 -1.07
C GLN A 32 16.39 -9.12 -0.14
N TRP A 33 15.46 -8.21 0.22
CA TRP A 33 14.33 -8.55 1.07
C TRP A 33 13.43 -9.62 0.44
N TYR A 34 13.15 -9.51 -0.86
CA TYR A 34 12.32 -10.47 -1.56
C TYR A 34 12.95 -11.87 -1.60
N THR A 35 14.25 -11.96 -1.88
CA THR A 35 15.01 -13.20 -1.86
C THR A 35 14.93 -13.86 -0.48
N PHE A 36 15.16 -13.08 0.59
CA PHE A 36 15.02 -13.56 1.97
C PHE A 36 13.61 -14.11 2.24
N CYS A 37 12.56 -13.35 1.89
CA CYS A 37 11.19 -13.81 2.06
C CYS A 37 10.88 -15.08 1.25
N ARG A 38 11.36 -15.15 0.01
CA ARG A 38 11.17 -16.31 -0.88
C ARG A 38 11.78 -17.58 -0.28
N GLU A 39 12.92 -17.47 0.39
CA GLU A 39 13.60 -18.60 1.05
C GLU A 39 12.96 -19.01 2.38
N LYS A 40 12.49 -18.03 3.17
CA LYS A 40 11.97 -18.26 4.52
C LYS A 40 10.50 -18.68 4.56
N LEU A 41 9.70 -18.26 3.60
CA LEU A 41 8.28 -18.55 3.58
C LEU A 41 8.01 -19.98 3.08
N SER A 42 7.14 -20.69 3.81
CA SER A 42 6.71 -22.02 3.41
C SER A 42 5.85 -21.99 2.13
N THR A 43 5.83 -23.09 1.39
CA THR A 43 4.94 -23.26 0.23
C THR A 43 3.47 -23.05 0.60
N GLU A 44 3.06 -23.47 1.80
CA GLU A 44 1.69 -23.26 2.30
C GLU A 44 1.38 -21.77 2.47
N THR A 45 2.30 -21.01 3.07
CA THR A 45 2.15 -19.56 3.22
C THR A 45 2.07 -18.84 1.87
N LYS A 46 2.92 -19.20 0.91
CA LYS A 46 2.90 -18.67 -0.45
C LYS A 46 1.58 -18.98 -1.16
N SER A 47 1.12 -20.23 -1.03
CA SER A 47 -0.17 -20.66 -1.59
C SER A 47 -1.33 -19.87 -0.99
N TRP A 48 -1.33 -19.65 0.33
CA TRP A 48 -2.31 -18.82 1.00
C TRP A 48 -2.29 -17.38 0.48
N MET A 49 -1.13 -16.77 0.30
CA MET A 49 -0.99 -15.42 -0.29
C MET A 49 -1.70 -15.33 -1.64
N GLY A 50 -1.56 -16.35 -2.49
CA GLY A 50 -2.24 -16.43 -3.80
C GLY A 50 -3.77 -16.50 -3.73
N THR A 51 -4.35 -16.79 -2.56
CA THR A 51 -5.81 -16.77 -2.36
C THR A 51 -6.36 -15.42 -1.93
N LEU A 52 -5.48 -14.45 -1.63
CA LEU A 52 -5.91 -13.13 -1.19
C LEU A 52 -6.58 -12.37 -2.34
N PRO A 53 -7.67 -11.65 -2.07
CA PRO A 53 -8.32 -10.84 -3.10
C PRO A 53 -7.46 -9.63 -3.48
N ARG A 54 -7.42 -9.28 -4.76
CA ARG A 54 -6.73 -8.06 -5.24
C ARG A 54 -7.41 -6.78 -4.74
N THR A 55 -8.73 -6.83 -4.58
CA THR A 55 -9.51 -5.69 -4.11
C THR A 55 -10.57 -6.12 -3.11
N LEU A 56 -10.90 -5.22 -2.19
CA LEU A 56 -12.04 -5.38 -1.29
C LEU A 56 -12.96 -4.16 -1.38
N THR A 57 -14.20 -4.33 -0.96
CA THR A 57 -15.12 -3.21 -0.77
C THR A 57 -15.41 -3.07 0.72
N ALA A 58 -15.15 -1.88 1.26
CA ALA A 58 -15.51 -1.50 2.62
C ALA A 58 -16.69 -0.52 2.57
N ILE A 59 -17.67 -0.73 3.43
CA ILE A 59 -18.78 0.22 3.65
C ILE A 59 -18.53 0.90 4.99
N ILE A 60 -18.30 2.22 4.96
CA ILE A 60 -18.08 3.03 6.16
C ILE A 60 -19.12 4.15 6.18
N GLY A 61 -20.04 4.10 7.14
CA GLY A 61 -21.24 4.92 7.10
C GLY A 61 -22.09 4.58 5.87
N ASN A 62 -22.34 5.57 5.03
CA ASN A 62 -23.05 5.41 3.75
C ASN A 62 -22.12 5.43 2.53
N LYS A 63 -20.80 5.39 2.75
CA LYS A 63 -19.79 5.46 1.70
C LYS A 63 -19.26 4.07 1.35
N ARG A 64 -19.21 3.79 0.05
CA ARG A 64 -18.63 2.57 -0.53
C ARG A 64 -17.20 2.84 -0.97
N LEU A 65 -16.23 2.24 -0.30
CA LEU A 65 -14.82 2.44 -0.55
C LEU A 65 -14.20 1.19 -1.15
N ARG A 66 -13.43 1.34 -2.22
CA ARG A 66 -12.63 0.26 -2.80
C ARG A 66 -11.26 0.25 -2.14
N VAL A 67 -10.84 -0.89 -1.62
CA VAL A 67 -9.50 -1.10 -1.06
C VAL A 67 -8.65 -1.78 -2.13
N VAL A 68 -7.50 -1.18 -2.43
CA VAL A 68 -6.51 -1.66 -3.40
C VAL A 68 -5.11 -1.59 -2.79
N HIS A 69 -4.13 -2.30 -3.36
CA HIS A 69 -2.75 -2.17 -2.90
C HIS A 69 -2.10 -0.88 -3.41
N GLY A 70 -1.98 -0.69 -4.70
CA GLY A 70 -1.45 0.51 -5.36
C GLY A 70 -2.52 1.20 -6.19
N GLY A 71 -2.58 0.92 -7.51
CA GLY A 71 -3.64 1.38 -8.39
C GLY A 71 -4.82 0.39 -8.49
N LEU A 72 -5.87 0.80 -9.16
CA LEU A 72 -7.05 -0.05 -9.39
C LEU A 72 -6.75 -1.21 -10.34
N SER A 73 -6.16 -0.90 -11.49
CA SER A 73 -5.87 -1.86 -12.56
C SER A 73 -4.45 -2.41 -12.48
N VAL A 74 -3.50 -1.62 -12.00
CA VAL A 74 -2.08 -1.97 -11.85
C VAL A 74 -1.73 -2.07 -10.37
N ILE A 75 -1.44 -3.29 -9.91
CA ILE A 75 -1.26 -3.58 -8.47
C ILE A 75 -0.11 -2.79 -7.83
N ASN A 76 0.98 -2.57 -8.56
CA ASN A 76 2.19 -1.88 -8.11
C ASN A 76 2.28 -0.43 -8.61
N GLU A 77 1.14 0.18 -8.96
CA GLU A 77 1.13 1.56 -9.43
C GLU A 77 1.49 2.52 -8.28
N PHE A 78 2.52 3.34 -8.50
CA PHE A 78 2.90 4.40 -7.55
C PHE A 78 2.00 5.61 -7.71
N ILE A 79 1.07 5.79 -6.78
CA ILE A 79 0.20 6.96 -6.70
C ILE A 79 0.72 7.90 -5.61
N PHE A 80 1.18 9.07 -6.04
CA PHE A 80 1.74 10.12 -5.17
C PHE A 80 0.78 11.31 -5.01
N PRO A 81 1.03 12.20 -4.02
CA PRO A 81 0.23 13.43 -3.87
C PRO A 81 0.20 14.33 -5.11
N SER A 82 1.18 14.23 -6.01
CA SER A 82 1.27 14.96 -7.27
C SER A 82 0.49 14.34 -8.42
N CYS A 83 -0.11 13.15 -8.26
CA CYS A 83 -0.87 12.48 -9.30
C CYS A 83 -2.02 13.38 -9.79
N PRO A 84 -2.26 13.50 -11.11
CA PRO A 84 -3.33 14.31 -11.65
C PRO A 84 -4.73 13.86 -11.18
N ASN A 85 -5.61 14.83 -10.92
CA ASN A 85 -6.98 14.53 -10.48
C ASN A 85 -7.76 13.67 -11.47
N ASP A 86 -7.55 13.87 -12.78
CA ASP A 86 -8.26 13.12 -13.81
C ASP A 86 -7.92 11.63 -13.77
N HIS A 87 -6.66 11.29 -13.46
CA HIS A 87 -6.24 9.90 -13.29
C HIS A 87 -6.94 9.24 -12.10
N LEU A 88 -6.91 9.90 -10.93
CA LEU A 88 -7.57 9.39 -9.72
C LEU A 88 -9.08 9.29 -9.89
N ASN A 89 -9.69 10.30 -10.53
CA ASN A 89 -11.13 10.32 -10.79
C ASN A 89 -11.57 9.22 -11.76
N SER A 90 -10.75 8.95 -12.79
CA SER A 90 -11.00 7.85 -13.73
C SER A 90 -11.03 6.50 -13.01
N ALA A 91 -10.05 6.22 -12.16
CA ALA A 91 -10.00 4.99 -11.38
C ALA A 91 -11.20 4.85 -10.41
N MET A 92 -11.60 5.94 -9.74
CA MET A 92 -12.77 5.93 -8.84
C MET A 92 -14.10 5.76 -9.59
N ASN A 93 -14.19 6.25 -10.83
CA ASN A 93 -15.37 6.03 -11.67
C ASN A 93 -15.44 4.59 -12.18
N GLU A 94 -14.30 4.03 -12.64
CA GLU A 94 -14.20 2.63 -13.05
C GLU A 94 -14.54 1.66 -11.91
N ALA A 95 -14.08 1.97 -10.68
CA ALA A 95 -14.37 1.19 -9.49
C ALA A 95 -15.82 1.30 -9.01
N GLU A 96 -16.62 2.22 -9.57
CA GLU A 96 -18.00 2.50 -9.16
C GLU A 96 -18.16 2.69 -7.64
N CYS A 97 -17.29 3.54 -7.05
CA CYS A 97 -17.22 3.75 -5.61
C CYS A 97 -17.16 5.23 -5.21
N ASP A 98 -17.40 5.51 -3.93
CA ASP A 98 -17.28 6.85 -3.34
C ASP A 98 -15.83 7.20 -2.99
N GLY A 99 -14.92 6.24 -3.09
CA GLY A 99 -13.49 6.48 -2.88
C GLY A 99 -12.64 5.23 -2.94
N ILE A 100 -11.33 5.45 -3.02
CA ILE A 100 -10.31 4.40 -3.03
C ILE A 100 -9.40 4.55 -1.81
N LEU A 101 -9.15 3.42 -1.14
CA LEU A 101 -8.15 3.28 -0.08
C LEU A 101 -6.97 2.51 -0.65
N ALA A 102 -5.82 3.15 -0.74
CA ALA A 102 -4.62 2.63 -1.37
C ALA A 102 -3.40 2.65 -0.42
N GLY A 103 -2.32 2.03 -0.85
CA GLY A 103 -1.01 1.98 -0.21
C GLY A 103 0.12 2.06 -1.23
N HIS A 104 1.02 1.08 -1.21
CA HIS A 104 2.16 0.85 -2.09
C HIS A 104 3.21 1.97 -2.10
N SER A 105 2.85 3.23 -2.41
CA SER A 105 3.80 4.34 -2.44
C SER A 105 4.36 4.73 -1.06
N GLY A 106 3.76 4.24 0.03
CA GLY A 106 4.20 4.47 1.40
C GLY A 106 4.00 5.90 1.93
N ILE A 107 3.63 6.85 1.08
CA ILE A 107 3.45 8.27 1.46
C ILE A 107 1.98 8.52 1.79
N PRO A 108 1.66 8.92 3.06
CA PRO A 108 0.29 9.16 3.45
C PRO A 108 -0.24 10.46 2.82
N PHE A 109 -1.41 10.39 2.21
CA PHE A 109 -2.15 11.56 1.77
C PHE A 109 -3.63 11.26 1.57
N ALA A 110 -4.47 12.27 1.71
CA ALA A 110 -5.88 12.22 1.36
C ALA A 110 -6.21 13.33 0.37
N ARG A 111 -7.05 13.03 -0.61
CA ARG A 111 -7.52 13.98 -1.60
C ARG A 111 -9.00 13.78 -1.86
N ILE A 112 -9.76 14.87 -1.82
CA ILE A 112 -11.17 14.89 -2.24
C ILE A 112 -11.22 15.45 -3.66
N ILE A 113 -11.86 14.73 -4.57
CA ILE A 113 -12.05 15.10 -5.97
C ILE A 113 -13.55 15.01 -6.25
N GLY A 114 -14.19 16.18 -6.37
CA GLY A 114 -15.66 16.26 -6.34
C GLY A 114 -16.19 15.80 -4.97
N ASP A 115 -16.94 14.71 -4.98
CA ASP A 115 -17.51 14.05 -3.78
C ASP A 115 -16.82 12.72 -3.43
N LYS A 116 -15.74 12.37 -4.13
CA LYS A 116 -15.01 11.12 -3.98
C LYS A 116 -13.69 11.29 -3.24
N LEU A 117 -13.30 10.26 -2.49
CA LEU A 117 -12.08 10.21 -1.69
C LEU A 117 -11.01 9.35 -2.36
N TRP A 118 -9.78 9.85 -2.46
CA TRP A 118 -8.58 9.04 -2.59
C TRP A 118 -7.76 9.14 -1.32
N LEU A 119 -7.49 8.01 -0.68
CA LEU A 119 -6.67 7.95 0.53
C LEU A 119 -5.53 6.94 0.34
N ASN A 120 -4.29 7.40 0.51
CA ASN A 120 -3.17 6.51 0.80
C ASN A 120 -2.86 6.61 2.29
N SER A 121 -2.90 5.47 2.99
CA SER A 121 -2.70 5.42 4.43
C SER A 121 -1.24 5.54 4.86
N GLY A 122 -0.30 5.51 3.91
CA GLY A 122 1.11 5.26 4.18
C GLY A 122 1.37 3.78 4.43
N ALA A 123 2.47 3.47 5.07
CA ALA A 123 2.85 2.10 5.43
C ALA A 123 3.33 2.03 6.89
N VAL A 124 3.08 0.90 7.54
CA VAL A 124 3.58 0.60 8.90
C VAL A 124 4.85 -0.26 8.87
N GLY A 125 5.16 -0.90 7.75
CA GLY A 125 6.31 -1.79 7.60
C GLY A 125 7.56 -1.10 7.05
N ILE A 126 7.43 0.12 6.52
CA ILE A 126 8.54 0.88 5.95
C ILE A 126 8.31 2.37 6.19
N PRO A 127 9.32 3.16 6.61
CA PRO A 127 9.21 4.60 6.73
C PRO A 127 8.85 5.26 5.40
N ALA A 128 8.03 6.30 5.44
CA ALA A 128 7.80 7.15 4.29
C ALA A 128 9.14 7.77 3.85
N ASN A 129 9.37 7.91 2.54
CA ASN A 129 10.59 8.52 2.03
C ASN A 129 10.53 10.06 2.18
N ASP A 130 10.38 10.52 3.41
CA ASP A 130 10.27 11.94 3.81
C ASP A 130 11.46 12.42 4.64
N GLY A 131 12.55 11.63 4.71
CA GLY A 131 13.74 11.92 5.49
C GLY A 131 13.58 11.65 7.00
N THR A 132 12.49 11.00 7.41
CA THR A 132 12.25 10.60 8.81
C THR A 132 12.11 9.09 8.94
N ASN A 133 12.13 8.59 10.17
CA ASN A 133 11.87 7.19 10.51
C ASN A 133 10.38 6.88 10.78
N ARG A 134 9.49 7.83 10.49
CA ARG A 134 8.06 7.68 10.78
C ARG A 134 7.41 6.69 9.82
N VAL A 135 6.60 5.80 10.38
CA VAL A 135 5.65 4.96 9.66
C VAL A 135 4.23 5.45 9.95
N TRP A 136 3.27 5.12 9.09
CA TRP A 136 1.99 5.80 9.08
C TRP A 136 0.81 4.82 9.02
N TYR A 137 -0.31 5.24 9.62
CA TYR A 137 -1.62 4.62 9.46
C TYR A 137 -2.70 5.69 9.36
N ALA A 138 -3.87 5.31 8.86
CA ALA A 138 -5.04 6.19 8.78
C ALA A 138 -6.21 5.63 9.58
N ILE A 139 -7.00 6.53 10.17
CA ILE A 139 -8.29 6.23 10.77
C ILE A 139 -9.37 6.91 9.94
N ILE A 140 -10.43 6.14 9.64
CA ILE A 140 -11.60 6.63 8.91
C ILE A 140 -12.81 6.43 9.81
N GLU A 141 -13.50 7.52 10.12
CA GLU A 141 -14.67 7.54 11.01
C GLU A 141 -15.89 8.03 10.22
N PRO A 142 -17.05 7.35 10.28
CA PRO A 142 -18.27 7.91 9.75
C PRO A 142 -18.71 9.10 10.62
N VAL A 143 -19.07 10.18 9.97
CA VAL A 143 -19.63 11.38 10.61
C VAL A 143 -20.86 11.84 9.86
N ASP A 144 -21.64 12.74 10.46
CA ASP A 144 -22.81 13.32 9.79
C ASP A 144 -22.37 14.01 8.48
N GLY A 145 -22.92 13.54 7.38
CA GLY A 145 -22.65 14.06 6.04
C GLY A 145 -21.41 13.51 5.34
N GLY A 146 -20.65 12.57 5.92
CA GLY A 146 -19.48 12.01 5.23
C GLY A 146 -18.53 11.15 6.04
N LEU A 147 -17.25 11.33 5.77
CA LEU A 147 -16.15 10.63 6.44
C LEU A 147 -15.16 11.64 7.01
N LYS A 148 -14.74 11.41 8.25
CA LYS A 148 -13.57 12.09 8.83
C LYS A 148 -12.36 11.18 8.65
N ILE A 149 -11.29 11.74 8.08
CA ILE A 149 -10.03 11.02 7.82
C ILE A 149 -8.94 11.68 8.65
N SER A 150 -8.16 10.87 9.33
CA SER A 150 -6.96 11.32 10.03
C SER A 150 -5.81 10.36 9.77
N THR A 151 -4.63 10.89 9.44
CA THR A 151 -3.39 10.14 9.29
C THR A 151 -2.51 10.37 10.51
N HIS A 152 -1.89 9.32 11.01
CA HIS A 152 -1.13 9.35 12.24
C HIS A 152 0.24 8.70 12.04
N PRO A 153 1.32 9.32 12.55
CA PRO A 153 2.59 8.63 12.69
C PRO A 153 2.48 7.60 13.80
N LEU A 154 3.02 6.41 13.55
CA LEU A 154 3.19 5.38 14.57
C LEU A 154 4.59 5.52 15.18
N THR A 155 4.65 5.63 16.49
CA THR A 155 5.90 5.59 17.24
C THR A 155 6.26 4.13 17.52
N TYR A 156 7.48 3.72 17.15
CA TYR A 156 8.01 2.38 17.39
C TYR A 156 9.52 2.46 17.64
N ASP A 157 10.10 1.39 18.14
CA ASP A 157 11.54 1.30 18.33
C ASP A 157 12.22 0.91 17.00
N TYR A 158 12.49 1.92 16.20
CA TYR A 158 13.11 1.74 14.89
C TYR A 158 14.58 1.30 14.98
N GLU A 159 15.28 1.60 16.08
CA GLU A 159 16.67 1.19 16.29
C GLU A 159 16.75 -0.33 16.47
N ILE A 160 15.88 -0.90 17.30
CA ILE A 160 15.77 -2.35 17.45
C ILE A 160 15.43 -3.01 16.10
N ALA A 161 14.44 -2.50 15.38
CA ALA A 161 14.07 -3.04 14.08
C ALA A 161 15.24 -2.98 13.06
N ALA A 162 15.97 -1.85 13.01
CA ALA A 162 17.13 -1.71 12.16
C ALA A 162 18.29 -2.64 12.56
N ASP A 163 18.49 -2.87 13.86
CA ASP A 163 19.52 -3.79 14.33
C ASP A 163 19.19 -5.25 14.04
N GLU A 164 17.93 -5.63 14.09
CA GLU A 164 17.49 -6.97 13.69
C GLU A 164 17.71 -7.18 12.18
N MET A 165 17.33 -6.21 11.35
CA MET A 165 17.60 -6.27 9.91
C MET A 165 19.09 -6.37 9.54
N ARG A 166 19.99 -5.84 10.37
CA ARG A 166 21.46 -5.94 10.15
C ARG A 166 22.03 -7.29 10.56
N ARG A 167 21.32 -8.05 11.39
CA ARG A 167 21.77 -9.37 11.90
C ARG A 167 21.36 -10.53 10.98
N GLU A 168 20.33 -10.32 10.17
CA GLU A 168 19.85 -11.30 9.18
C GLU A 168 20.64 -11.21 7.85
#